data_79f2d6b81ceb98b45f36a999c2dd5d63
#
_entry.id   79f2d6b81ceb98b45f36a999c2dd5d63
#
_cell.length_a   1.000
_cell.length_b   1.000
_cell.length_c   1.000
_cell.angle_alpha   90.00
_cell.angle_beta   90.00
_cell.angle_gamma   90.00
#
_symmetry.space_group_name_H-M   'P 1'
#
loop_
_entity.id
_entity.type
_entity.pdbx_description
1 polymer ?
#
loop_
_entity_poly.entity_id
_entity_poly.type
_entity_poly.pdbx_seq_one_letter_code
_entity_poly.pdbx_strand_id
1 'polypeptide(L)'
;CGKKQLDAKSIKAGDIGAVAKLESTKTGDTLCEKGKNIILTGIEFPQPVLSMAIKPQTKGDEEKIISGINKLMEEDPTFTITNNTETKQTLINGQGEQHIDVIISKLKSKYGVGAVLEDPIVPYRETIKGKATVEGKHKKQSGGHGQYGHVKIEFEPGVSEDMIFEEKVFG
;
A
#
# COMPACT_ATOMS: atom_id res chain seq x y z
N CYS A 1 22.56 10.44 -28.46
CA CYS A 1 22.17 11.79 -28.87
C CYS A 1 20.79 11.77 -29.54
N GLY A 2 19.85 12.54 -29.06
CA GLY A 2 18.46 12.53 -29.49
C GLY A 2 17.79 11.17 -29.26
N LYS A 3 17.18 10.58 -30.30
CA LYS A 3 16.55 9.25 -30.26
C LYS A 3 17.53 8.08 -30.38
N LYS A 4 18.83 8.35 -30.69
CA LYS A 4 19.83 7.30 -30.90
C LYS A 4 20.56 7.00 -29.59
N GLN A 5 20.63 5.73 -29.21
CA GLN A 5 21.49 5.23 -28.15
C GLN A 5 22.90 5.04 -28.75
N LEU A 6 23.89 5.58 -28.10
CA LEU A 6 25.30 5.44 -28.45
C LEU A 6 26.03 4.80 -27.28
N ASP A 7 26.79 3.75 -27.56
CA ASP A 7 27.62 3.13 -26.54
C ASP A 7 28.76 4.08 -26.15
N ALA A 8 28.92 4.28 -24.85
CA ALA A 8 29.97 5.11 -24.28
C ALA A 8 30.81 4.31 -23.30
N LYS A 9 32.14 4.45 -23.37
CA LYS A 9 33.07 3.79 -22.44
C LYS A 9 33.13 4.47 -21.07
N SER A 10 32.78 5.73 -21.00
CA SER A 10 32.78 6.53 -19.77
C SER A 10 31.81 7.70 -19.87
N ILE A 11 31.28 8.12 -18.75
CA ILE A 11 30.48 9.34 -18.56
C ILE A 11 31.37 10.33 -17.79
N LYS A 12 31.62 11.51 -18.36
CA LYS A 12 32.44 12.54 -17.74
C LYS A 12 31.60 13.46 -16.86
N ALA A 13 32.29 14.26 -16.01
CA ALA A 13 31.65 15.29 -15.23
C ALA A 13 30.87 16.27 -16.13
N GLY A 14 29.59 16.53 -15.81
CA GLY A 14 28.69 17.34 -16.61
C GLY A 14 27.93 16.59 -17.69
N ASP A 15 28.25 15.32 -17.94
CA ASP A 15 27.53 14.49 -18.92
C ASP A 15 26.33 13.76 -18.27
N ILE A 16 25.35 13.42 -19.10
CA ILE A 16 24.23 12.56 -18.77
C ILE A 16 24.36 11.26 -19.55
N GLY A 17 24.31 10.15 -18.83
CA GLY A 17 24.40 8.82 -19.42
C GLY A 17 23.40 7.84 -18.79
N ALA A 18 23.19 6.69 -19.43
CA ALA A 18 22.35 5.62 -18.94
C ALA A 18 23.19 4.38 -18.62
N VAL A 19 22.94 3.80 -17.46
CA VAL A 19 23.52 2.52 -17.03
C VAL A 19 22.38 1.56 -16.77
N ALA A 20 22.47 0.34 -17.30
CA ALA A 20 21.47 -0.70 -17.11
C ALA A 20 21.90 -1.71 -16.05
N LYS A 21 20.93 -2.51 -15.55
CA LYS A 21 21.14 -3.63 -14.62
C LYS A 21 21.65 -3.23 -13.23
N LEU A 22 21.23 -2.08 -12.72
CA LEU A 22 21.44 -1.69 -11.33
C LEU A 22 20.25 -2.21 -10.51
N GLU A 23 20.50 -3.21 -9.64
CA GLU A 23 19.43 -3.92 -8.91
C GLU A 23 18.89 -3.15 -7.71
N SER A 24 19.73 -2.34 -7.06
CA SER A 24 19.39 -1.65 -5.80
C SER A 24 19.36 -0.12 -5.89
N THR A 25 19.60 0.45 -7.07
CA THR A 25 19.65 1.90 -7.27
C THR A 25 18.27 2.45 -7.60
N LYS A 26 17.86 3.47 -6.86
CA LYS A 26 16.57 4.16 -7.02
C LYS A 26 16.75 5.60 -7.51
N THR A 27 15.67 6.23 -7.92
CA THR A 27 15.64 7.65 -8.29
C THR A 27 16.06 8.52 -7.10
N GLY A 28 17.05 9.37 -7.32
CA GLY A 28 17.64 10.23 -6.28
C GLY A 28 18.87 9.65 -5.59
N ASP A 29 19.23 8.38 -5.84
CA ASP A 29 20.44 7.79 -5.27
C ASP A 29 21.72 8.36 -5.89
N THR A 30 22.78 8.43 -5.09
CA THR A 30 24.11 8.84 -5.53
C THR A 30 24.98 7.63 -5.81
N LEU A 31 25.53 7.56 -7.01
CA LEU A 31 26.54 6.57 -7.38
C LEU A 31 27.94 7.15 -7.14
N CYS A 32 28.76 6.49 -6.35
CA CYS A 32 30.11 6.91 -6.03
C CYS A 32 31.12 5.78 -6.18
N GLU A 33 32.40 6.14 -6.22
CA GLU A 33 33.51 5.19 -6.23
C GLU A 33 33.64 4.48 -4.87
N LYS A 34 33.96 3.20 -4.91
CA LYS A 34 34.18 2.41 -3.68
C LYS A 34 35.28 3.05 -2.82
N GLY A 35 34.95 3.38 -1.58
CA GLY A 35 35.85 4.04 -0.63
C GLY A 35 35.83 5.57 -0.65
N LYS A 36 35.10 6.19 -1.58
CA LYS A 36 34.83 7.64 -1.60
C LYS A 36 33.33 7.89 -1.45
N ASN A 37 32.84 7.76 -0.24
CA ASN A 37 31.40 7.89 0.05
C ASN A 37 30.98 9.37 0.04
N ILE A 38 30.59 9.84 -1.13
CA ILE A 38 29.98 11.17 -1.31
C ILE A 38 28.50 10.93 -1.56
N ILE A 39 27.63 11.45 -0.69
CA ILE A 39 26.17 11.38 -0.84
C ILE A 39 25.69 12.80 -1.11
N LEU A 40 25.07 12.99 -2.26
CA LEU A 40 24.40 14.24 -2.61
C LEU A 40 23.02 14.29 -1.94
N THR A 41 22.54 15.50 -1.68
CA THR A 41 21.18 15.70 -1.15
C THR A 41 20.16 15.09 -2.13
N GLY A 42 19.34 14.19 -1.63
CA GLY A 42 18.28 13.56 -2.43
C GLY A 42 17.19 14.55 -2.83
N ILE A 43 16.28 14.09 -3.70
CA ILE A 43 15.11 14.85 -4.11
C ILE A 43 13.98 14.56 -3.12
N GLU A 44 13.40 15.61 -2.53
CA GLU A 44 12.16 15.47 -1.73
C GLU A 44 10.97 15.41 -2.68
N PHE A 45 10.38 14.22 -2.79
CA PHE A 45 9.18 14.03 -3.62
C PHE A 45 7.91 14.39 -2.85
N PRO A 46 6.93 15.03 -3.50
CA PRO A 46 5.66 15.35 -2.88
C PRO A 46 4.90 14.07 -2.50
N GLN A 47 4.22 14.10 -1.37
CA GLN A 47 3.39 12.98 -0.93
C GLN A 47 2.09 12.91 -1.73
N PRO A 48 1.55 11.72 -2.00
CA PRO A 48 0.26 11.56 -2.65
C PRO A 48 -0.87 12.23 -1.87
N VAL A 49 -1.82 12.85 -2.58
CA VAL A 49 -2.97 13.55 -1.99
C VAL A 49 -4.32 13.00 -2.44
N LEU A 50 -4.34 12.11 -3.44
CA LEU A 50 -5.56 11.48 -3.94
C LEU A 50 -5.40 9.97 -3.92
N SER A 51 -6.41 9.27 -3.42
CA SER A 51 -6.48 7.80 -3.43
C SER A 51 -7.67 7.34 -4.26
N MET A 52 -7.44 6.36 -5.15
CA MET A 52 -8.48 5.71 -5.94
C MET A 52 -8.35 4.19 -5.78
N ALA A 53 -9.48 3.48 -5.75
CA ALA A 53 -9.46 2.03 -5.76
C ALA A 53 -9.20 1.53 -7.19
N ILE A 54 -8.28 0.57 -7.33
CA ILE A 54 -7.92 -0.01 -8.63
C ILE A 54 -8.40 -1.45 -8.72
N LYS A 55 -9.05 -1.79 -9.81
CA LYS A 55 -9.49 -3.15 -10.13
C LYS A 55 -9.02 -3.58 -11.52
N PRO A 56 -8.76 -4.86 -11.74
CA PRO A 56 -8.47 -5.36 -13.08
C PRO A 56 -9.69 -5.23 -13.99
N GLN A 57 -9.45 -4.84 -15.23
CA GLN A 57 -10.50 -4.85 -16.27
C GLN A 57 -10.87 -6.29 -16.66
N THR A 58 -9.91 -7.21 -16.60
CA THR A 58 -10.07 -8.64 -16.87
C THR A 58 -9.75 -9.43 -15.61
N LYS A 59 -10.65 -10.32 -15.22
CA LYS A 59 -10.45 -11.20 -14.06
C LYS A 59 -9.21 -12.07 -14.24
N GLY A 60 -8.34 -12.11 -13.23
CA GLY A 60 -7.08 -12.85 -13.22
C GLY A 60 -5.84 -12.01 -13.57
N ASP A 61 -6.00 -10.72 -13.87
CA ASP A 61 -4.88 -9.82 -14.14
C ASP A 61 -4.38 -9.05 -12.88
N GLU A 62 -4.88 -9.40 -11.68
CA GLU A 62 -4.53 -8.73 -10.42
C GLU A 62 -3.01 -8.70 -10.18
N GLU A 63 -2.34 -9.85 -10.32
CA GLU A 63 -0.89 -9.96 -10.11
C GLU A 63 -0.09 -9.16 -11.16
N LYS A 64 -0.58 -9.14 -12.41
CA LYS A 64 0.07 -8.36 -13.47
C LYS A 64 -0.06 -6.85 -13.22
N ILE A 65 -1.21 -6.39 -12.72
CA ILE A 65 -1.41 -5.00 -12.33
C ILE A 65 -0.41 -4.61 -11.24
N ILE A 66 -0.34 -5.39 -10.16
CA ILE A 66 0.57 -5.13 -9.04
C ILE A 66 2.02 -5.12 -9.51
N SER A 67 2.42 -6.11 -10.31
CA SER A 67 3.77 -6.18 -10.88
C SER A 67 4.09 -4.98 -11.78
N GLY A 68 3.14 -4.58 -12.64
CA GLY A 68 3.29 -3.43 -13.52
C GLY A 68 3.38 -2.11 -12.75
N ILE A 69 2.54 -1.93 -11.73
CA ILE A 69 2.55 -0.75 -10.87
C ILE A 69 3.86 -0.64 -10.09
N ASN A 70 4.36 -1.74 -9.51
CA ASN A 70 5.63 -1.75 -8.78
C ASN A 70 6.79 -1.26 -9.67
N LYS A 71 6.83 -1.69 -10.94
CA LYS A 71 7.83 -1.21 -11.89
C LYS A 71 7.65 0.27 -12.25
N LEU A 72 6.40 0.75 -12.32
CA LEU A 72 6.14 2.17 -12.55
C LEU A 72 6.51 3.03 -11.34
N MET A 73 6.39 2.52 -10.09
CA MET A 73 6.86 3.20 -8.88
C MET A 73 8.38 3.35 -8.83
N GLU A 74 9.15 2.45 -9.47
CA GLU A 74 10.59 2.62 -9.62
C GLU A 74 10.95 3.81 -10.53
N GLU A 75 10.08 4.09 -11.54
CA GLU A 75 10.25 5.24 -12.44
C GLU A 75 9.73 6.55 -11.82
N ASP A 76 8.70 6.47 -10.97
CA ASP A 76 8.01 7.63 -10.41
C ASP A 76 7.68 7.39 -8.92
N PRO A 77 8.49 7.91 -8.00
CA PRO A 77 8.27 7.74 -6.57
C PRO A 77 7.17 8.65 -5.98
N THR A 78 6.47 9.44 -6.81
CA THR A 78 5.43 10.36 -6.34
C THR A 78 4.05 9.71 -6.21
N PHE A 79 3.93 8.42 -6.52
CA PHE A 79 2.73 7.64 -6.26
C PHE A 79 3.04 6.32 -5.54
N THR A 80 2.06 5.77 -4.86
CA THR A 80 2.19 4.53 -4.09
C THR A 80 0.98 3.63 -4.28
N ILE A 81 1.12 2.35 -3.92
CA ILE A 81 0.03 1.40 -3.84
C ILE A 81 -0.12 0.90 -2.41
N THR A 82 -1.35 0.81 -1.92
CA THR A 82 -1.67 0.32 -0.58
C THR A 82 -2.84 -0.67 -0.64
N ASN A 83 -2.81 -1.67 0.22
CA ASN A 83 -3.91 -2.61 0.36
C ASN A 83 -4.70 -2.28 1.62
N ASN A 84 -5.96 -1.91 1.45
CA ASN A 84 -6.87 -1.73 2.57
C ASN A 84 -7.49 -3.08 2.95
N THR A 85 -7.09 -3.63 4.09
CA THR A 85 -7.52 -4.94 4.57
C THR A 85 -8.97 -4.95 5.05
N GLU A 86 -9.50 -3.80 5.50
CA GLU A 86 -10.88 -3.68 5.97
C GLU A 86 -11.87 -3.67 4.81
N THR A 87 -11.58 -2.88 3.77
CA THR A 87 -12.44 -2.77 2.58
C THR A 87 -12.08 -3.79 1.49
N LYS A 88 -10.96 -4.51 1.65
CA LYS A 88 -10.38 -5.43 0.65
C LYS A 88 -10.15 -4.79 -0.70
N GLN A 89 -9.81 -3.51 -0.69
CA GLN A 89 -9.49 -2.75 -1.89
C GLN A 89 -7.99 -2.50 -1.99
N THR A 90 -7.48 -2.58 -3.20
CA THR A 90 -6.16 -2.06 -3.55
C THR A 90 -6.32 -0.62 -3.97
N LEU A 91 -5.60 0.29 -3.31
CA LEU A 91 -5.65 1.71 -3.56
C LEU A 91 -4.38 2.18 -4.25
N ILE A 92 -4.53 2.96 -5.30
CA ILE A 92 -3.45 3.74 -5.92
C ILE A 92 -3.52 5.17 -5.39
N ASN A 93 -2.41 5.66 -4.87
CA ASN A 93 -2.32 6.99 -4.27
C ASN A 93 -1.41 7.86 -5.14
N GLY A 94 -1.90 8.96 -5.64
CA GLY A 94 -1.18 9.85 -6.55
C GLY A 94 -1.38 11.33 -6.23
N GLN A 95 -0.80 12.19 -7.07
CA GLN A 95 -0.85 13.65 -6.90
C GLN A 95 -2.18 14.27 -7.36
N GLY A 96 -3.02 13.51 -8.07
CA GLY A 96 -4.31 13.94 -8.58
C GLY A 96 -4.83 13.00 -9.66
N GLU A 97 -6.05 13.27 -10.15
CA GLU A 97 -6.74 12.42 -11.14
C GLU A 97 -5.90 12.22 -12.41
N GLN A 98 -5.41 13.30 -13.01
CA GLN A 98 -4.60 13.21 -14.23
C GLN A 98 -3.32 12.40 -14.04
N HIS A 99 -2.70 12.48 -12.86
CA HIS A 99 -1.52 11.67 -12.56
C HIS A 99 -1.88 10.18 -12.55
N ILE A 100 -2.95 9.80 -11.86
CA ILE A 100 -3.42 8.42 -11.79
C ILE A 100 -3.82 7.91 -13.19
N ASP A 101 -4.50 8.71 -14.00
CA ASP A 101 -4.87 8.38 -15.37
C ASP A 101 -3.64 8.10 -16.26
N VAL A 102 -2.59 8.90 -16.10
CA VAL A 102 -1.32 8.67 -16.82
C VAL A 102 -0.69 7.35 -16.39
N ILE A 103 -0.73 7.01 -15.09
CA ILE A 103 -0.21 5.73 -14.59
C ILE A 103 -0.99 4.56 -15.19
N ILE A 104 -2.34 4.61 -15.21
CA ILE A 104 -3.19 3.60 -15.82
C ILE A 104 -2.93 3.47 -17.33
N SER A 105 -2.76 4.60 -18.02
CA SER A 105 -2.40 4.60 -19.44
C SER A 105 -1.03 3.97 -19.72
N LYS A 106 -0.03 4.24 -18.86
CA LYS A 106 1.29 3.59 -18.92
C LYS A 106 1.20 2.10 -18.62
N LEU A 107 0.37 1.69 -17.63
CA LEU A 107 0.13 0.29 -17.30
C LEU A 107 -0.41 -0.47 -18.52
N LYS A 108 -1.38 0.11 -19.22
CA LYS A 108 -1.95 -0.47 -20.43
C LYS A 108 -0.94 -0.52 -21.59
N SER A 109 -0.23 0.58 -21.85
CA SER A 109 0.66 0.70 -23.02
C SER A 109 1.96 -0.08 -22.86
N LYS A 110 2.56 -0.13 -21.65
CA LYS A 110 3.83 -0.82 -21.40
C LYS A 110 3.66 -2.29 -21.05
N TYR A 111 2.60 -2.62 -20.30
CA TYR A 111 2.41 -3.97 -19.73
C TYR A 111 1.19 -4.71 -20.30
N GLY A 112 0.38 -4.05 -21.13
CA GLY A 112 -0.78 -4.67 -21.79
C GLY A 112 -1.94 -4.99 -20.84
N VAL A 113 -1.97 -4.39 -19.63
CA VAL A 113 -2.95 -4.68 -18.59
C VAL A 113 -3.88 -3.50 -18.40
N GLY A 114 -5.19 -3.74 -18.53
CA GLY A 114 -6.23 -2.74 -18.29
C GLY A 114 -6.66 -2.74 -16.82
N ALA A 115 -6.83 -1.54 -16.27
CA ALA A 115 -7.36 -1.34 -14.93
C ALA A 115 -8.51 -0.33 -14.95
N VAL A 116 -9.41 -0.47 -13.99
CA VAL A 116 -10.55 0.44 -13.76
C VAL A 116 -10.36 1.10 -12.41
N LEU A 117 -10.62 2.39 -12.35
CA LEU A 117 -10.59 3.19 -11.13
C LEU A 117 -12.00 3.32 -10.57
N GLU A 118 -12.12 3.23 -9.26
CA GLU A 118 -13.37 3.44 -8.52
C GLU A 118 -13.08 4.30 -7.29
N ASP A 119 -14.13 4.89 -6.72
CA ASP A 119 -14.00 5.59 -5.46
C ASP A 119 -13.62 4.62 -4.32
N PRO A 120 -12.72 5.02 -3.43
CA PRO A 120 -12.37 4.19 -2.29
C PRO A 120 -13.54 4.10 -1.30
N ILE A 121 -13.77 2.90 -0.76
CA ILE A 121 -14.76 2.70 0.28
C ILE A 121 -14.19 3.25 1.60
N VAL A 122 -14.95 4.12 2.26
CA VAL A 122 -14.57 4.62 3.58
C VAL A 122 -14.88 3.55 4.63
N PRO A 123 -13.88 3.03 5.35
CA PRO A 123 -14.11 2.05 6.41
C PRO A 123 -14.69 2.76 7.65
N TYR A 124 -16.01 2.73 7.79
CA TYR A 124 -16.67 3.23 8.99
C TYR A 124 -16.47 2.27 10.14
N ARG A 125 -16.10 2.81 11.30
CA ARG A 125 -15.98 2.05 12.55
C ARG A 125 -17.03 2.51 13.54
N GLU A 126 -17.62 1.55 14.24
CA GLU A 126 -18.53 1.83 15.33
C GLU A 126 -17.76 2.15 16.60
N THR A 127 -18.33 3.02 17.42
CA THR A 127 -17.82 3.31 18.75
C THR A 127 -18.95 3.37 19.76
N ILE A 128 -18.67 3.05 21.02
CA ILE A 128 -19.62 3.18 22.12
C ILE A 128 -19.40 4.51 22.84
N LYS A 129 -20.50 5.14 23.29
CA LYS A 129 -20.45 6.42 24.00
C LYS A 129 -20.65 6.28 25.51
N GLY A 130 -21.03 5.12 25.99
CA GLY A 130 -21.33 4.86 27.38
C GLY A 130 -20.80 3.51 27.83
N LYS A 131 -20.76 3.32 29.15
CA LYS A 131 -20.38 2.07 29.78
C LYS A 131 -21.57 1.11 29.81
N ALA A 132 -21.35 -0.14 29.43
CA ALA A 132 -22.36 -1.20 29.45
C ALA A 132 -21.78 -2.49 30.01
N THR A 133 -22.52 -3.15 30.91
CA THR A 133 -22.19 -4.49 31.37
C THR A 133 -23.16 -5.47 30.74
N VAL A 134 -22.64 -6.47 30.06
CA VAL A 134 -23.45 -7.51 29.42
C VAL A 134 -23.01 -8.91 29.86
N GLU A 135 -23.97 -9.82 29.91
CA GLU A 135 -23.76 -11.22 30.23
C GLU A 135 -24.11 -12.09 29.05
N GLY A 136 -23.18 -12.94 28.63
CA GLY A 136 -23.37 -13.91 27.57
C GLY A 136 -23.30 -15.33 28.12
N LYS A 137 -24.33 -16.14 27.89
CA LYS A 137 -24.38 -17.53 28.30
C LYS A 137 -24.66 -18.43 27.11
N HIS A 138 -23.69 -19.28 26.80
CA HIS A 138 -23.85 -20.31 25.79
C HIS A 138 -24.03 -21.66 26.45
N LYS A 139 -25.19 -22.27 26.24
CA LYS A 139 -25.49 -23.63 26.70
C LYS A 139 -26.08 -24.40 25.54
N LYS A 140 -25.35 -25.35 25.01
CA LYS A 140 -25.83 -26.25 23.94
C LYS A 140 -25.56 -27.69 24.34
N GLN A 141 -26.59 -28.51 24.37
CA GLN A 141 -26.49 -29.92 24.67
C GLN A 141 -27.32 -30.69 23.63
N SER A 142 -26.60 -31.40 22.76
CA SER A 142 -27.20 -32.30 21.76
C SER A 142 -26.43 -33.61 21.76
N GLY A 143 -26.83 -34.56 22.63
CA GLY A 143 -26.11 -35.83 22.83
C GLY A 143 -24.83 -35.69 23.69
N GLY A 144 -24.37 -36.72 24.30
CA GLY A 144 -23.24 -36.98 25.20
C GLY A 144 -22.35 -35.85 25.76
N HIS A 145 -21.83 -34.95 24.96
CA HIS A 145 -20.99 -33.85 25.39
C HIS A 145 -21.67 -32.52 25.15
N GLY A 146 -21.92 -31.76 26.23
CA GLY A 146 -22.47 -30.39 26.18
C GLY A 146 -21.39 -29.33 26.04
N GLN A 147 -21.76 -28.23 25.34
CA GLN A 147 -20.96 -27.01 25.31
C GLN A 147 -21.51 -26.01 26.32
N TYR A 148 -20.65 -25.45 27.13
CA TYR A 148 -21.03 -24.44 28.10
C TYR A 148 -19.96 -23.33 28.13
N GLY A 149 -20.41 -22.09 28.00
CA GLY A 149 -19.60 -20.89 28.17
C GLY A 149 -20.45 -19.79 28.80
N HIS A 150 -19.92 -19.14 29.80
CA HIS A 150 -20.59 -18.05 30.49
C HIS A 150 -19.59 -16.92 30.71
N VAL A 151 -19.88 -15.75 30.17
CA VAL A 151 -19.03 -14.58 30.28
C VAL A 151 -19.84 -13.38 30.75
N LYS A 152 -19.26 -12.55 31.58
CA LYS A 152 -19.75 -11.23 31.92
C LYS A 152 -18.71 -10.21 31.55
N ILE A 153 -19.05 -9.31 30.64
CA ILE A 153 -18.12 -8.36 30.05
C ILE A 153 -18.64 -6.94 30.31
N GLU A 154 -17.75 -6.09 30.71
CA GLU A 154 -17.97 -4.66 30.83
C GLU A 154 -17.28 -3.96 29.64
N PHE A 155 -18.03 -3.20 28.87
CA PHE A 155 -17.55 -2.38 27.77
C PHE A 155 -17.59 -0.91 28.19
N GLU A 156 -16.51 -0.19 27.95
CA GLU A 156 -16.44 1.24 28.16
C GLU A 156 -15.67 1.94 27.02
N PRO A 157 -15.95 3.23 26.76
CA PRO A 157 -15.20 4.00 25.78
C PRO A 157 -13.73 4.08 26.18
N GLY A 158 -12.83 3.74 25.26
CA GLY A 158 -11.38 3.89 25.41
C GLY A 158 -10.87 5.17 24.76
N VAL A 159 -9.71 5.64 25.19
CA VAL A 159 -8.97 6.75 24.59
C VAL A 159 -7.91 6.27 23.58
N SER A 160 -7.68 4.98 23.49
CA SER A 160 -6.74 4.33 22.56
C SER A 160 -7.42 3.98 21.24
N GLU A 161 -6.67 4.00 20.13
CA GLU A 161 -7.13 3.48 18.85
C GLU A 161 -7.30 1.96 18.85
N ASP A 162 -6.58 1.27 19.74
CA ASP A 162 -6.63 -0.17 19.92
C ASP A 162 -7.57 -0.56 21.06
N MET A 163 -8.15 -1.76 20.94
CA MET A 163 -8.96 -2.37 22.01
C MET A 163 -8.06 -2.76 23.18
N ILE A 164 -8.37 -2.24 24.36
CA ILE A 164 -7.72 -2.63 25.61
C ILE A 164 -8.57 -3.74 26.24
N PHE A 165 -7.95 -4.87 26.55
CA PHE A 165 -8.59 -5.98 27.24
C PHE A 165 -8.00 -6.13 28.63
N GLU A 166 -8.88 -6.14 29.63
CA GLU A 166 -8.53 -6.39 31.03
C GLU A 166 -9.28 -7.60 31.54
N GLU A 167 -8.62 -8.45 32.30
CA GLU A 167 -9.19 -9.60 32.95
C GLU A 167 -9.38 -9.30 34.47
N LYS A 168 -10.59 -9.56 34.96
CA LYS A 168 -10.94 -9.43 36.38
C LYS A 168 -11.57 -10.72 36.92
N VAL A 169 -11.14 -11.87 36.44
CA VAL A 169 -11.61 -13.17 36.89
C VAL A 169 -10.87 -13.53 38.20
N PHE A 170 -11.64 -13.76 39.27
CA PHE A 170 -11.13 -14.28 40.51
C PHE A 170 -11.53 -15.75 40.62
N GLY A 171 -10.57 -16.65 40.80
CA GLY A 171 -10.86 -18.08 40.96
C GLY A 171 -9.67 -18.90 41.31
#